data_cb6fbf8915701e13813ba3c3d195ba9e
#
_entry.id   cb6fbf8915701e13813ba3c3d195ba9e
#
_cell.length_a   1.000
_cell.length_b   1.000
_cell.length_c   1.000
_cell.angle_alpha   90.00
_cell.angle_beta   90.00
_cell.angle_gamma   90.00
#
_symmetry.space_group_name_H-M   'P 1'
#
loop_
_entity.id
_entity.type
_entity.pdbx_description
1 polymer ?
#
loop_
_entity_poly.entity_id
_entity_poly.type
_entity_poly.pdbx_seq_one_letter_code
_entity_poly.pdbx_strand_id
1 'polypeptide(L)'
;SDFSRLYVDVKKHVNQRSLIMLYTNFETLDGLHRQLPYLKGIAKNHLLVIVFFNNTELNDLIHKKASNVQEIYDKVIAEKFAFEKRLIVNELRKYGIYSVLTQPENLTLDTINKYLEIKARGIL
;
A
#
# COMPACT_ATOMS: atom_id res chain seq x y z
N SER A 1 7.86 -0.48 -11.43
CA SER A 1 8.70 0.28 -10.49
C SER A 1 9.93 -0.51 -10.13
N ASP A 2 11.08 0.14 -10.11
CA ASP A 2 12.33 -0.48 -9.71
C ASP A 2 12.69 -0.05 -8.29
N PHE A 3 12.32 -0.86 -7.32
CA PHE A 3 12.59 -0.58 -5.92
C PHE A 3 14.03 -0.90 -5.52
N SER A 4 14.79 -1.62 -6.35
CA SER A 4 16.20 -1.85 -6.09
C SER A 4 16.98 -0.54 -6.10
N ARG A 5 16.70 0.32 -7.07
CA ARG A 5 17.31 1.65 -7.16
C ARG A 5 16.87 2.56 -6.01
N LEU A 6 15.60 2.51 -5.65
CA LEU A 6 15.09 3.26 -4.50
C LEU A 6 15.81 2.84 -3.21
N TYR A 7 15.97 1.54 -3.00
CA TYR A 7 16.69 1.03 -1.83
C TYR A 7 18.12 1.56 -1.76
N VAL A 8 18.85 1.53 -2.90
CA VAL A 8 20.22 2.04 -2.97
C VAL A 8 20.27 3.53 -2.66
N ASP A 9 19.37 4.31 -3.25
CA ASP A 9 19.32 5.76 -3.05
C ASP A 9 19.01 6.12 -1.60
N VAL A 10 18.05 5.43 -0.98
CA VAL A 10 17.73 5.64 0.44
C VAL A 10 18.93 5.31 1.32
N LYS A 11 19.59 4.20 1.06
CA LYS A 11 20.76 3.79 1.83
C LYS A 11 21.89 4.79 1.74
N LYS A 12 22.10 5.42 0.57
CA LYS A 12 23.16 6.41 0.37
C LYS A 12 22.85 7.77 0.98
N HIS A 13 21.61 8.23 0.87
CA HIS A 13 21.26 9.63 1.10
C HIS A 13 20.47 9.88 2.38
N VAL A 14 19.88 8.85 2.98
CA VAL A 14 19.11 8.99 4.21
C VAL A 14 19.88 8.35 5.35
N ASN A 15 20.59 9.17 6.13
CA ASN A 15 21.52 8.71 7.17
C ASN A 15 20.87 8.55 8.55
N GLN A 16 19.71 9.15 8.77
CA GLN A 16 18.99 9.07 10.03
C GLN A 16 17.72 8.27 9.85
N ARG A 17 17.26 7.63 10.93
CA ARG A 17 15.97 6.95 10.92
C ARG A 17 14.86 7.95 10.54
N SER A 18 14.16 7.66 9.47
CA SER A 18 13.17 8.57 8.90
C SER A 18 11.86 7.83 8.63
N LEU A 19 10.79 8.60 8.55
CA LEU A 19 9.52 8.11 8.03
C LEU A 19 9.56 8.24 6.50
N ILE A 20 9.42 7.11 5.82
CA ILE A 20 9.41 7.06 4.36
C ILE A 20 8.01 6.64 3.93
N MET A 21 7.34 7.52 3.19
CA MET A 21 6.03 7.22 2.60
C MET A 21 6.21 6.94 1.12
N LEU A 22 5.87 5.72 0.72
CA LEU A 22 6.03 5.29 -0.66
C LEU A 22 4.64 5.14 -1.29
N TYR A 23 4.40 5.94 -2.34
CA TYR A 23 3.14 5.92 -3.08
C TYR A 23 3.28 4.92 -4.21
N THR A 24 2.63 3.79 -4.07
CA THR A 24 2.69 2.73 -5.07
C THR A 24 1.43 1.89 -5.00
N ASN A 25 1.23 1.07 -6.01
CA ASN A 25 0.07 0.20 -6.08
C ASN A 25 0.49 -1.16 -6.62
N PHE A 26 0.54 -2.14 -5.75
CA PHE A 26 0.76 -3.52 -6.15
C PHE A 26 -0.59 -4.13 -6.51
N GLU A 27 -0.69 -4.67 -7.71
CA GLU A 27 -1.93 -5.30 -8.18
C GLU A 27 -2.07 -6.73 -7.69
N THR A 28 -0.94 -7.43 -7.50
CA THR A 28 -0.92 -8.83 -7.08
C THR A 28 0.09 -9.06 -5.98
N LEU A 29 -0.13 -10.14 -5.23
CA LEU A 29 0.82 -10.58 -4.21
C LEU A 29 2.17 -10.95 -4.82
N ASP A 30 2.19 -11.55 -6.02
CA ASP A 30 3.42 -11.88 -6.72
C ASP A 30 4.23 -10.62 -7.06
N GLY A 31 3.55 -9.56 -7.48
CA GLY A 31 4.19 -8.28 -7.74
C GLY A 31 4.86 -7.71 -6.50
N LEU A 32 4.20 -7.84 -5.36
CA LEU A 32 4.78 -7.45 -4.08
C LEU A 32 6.02 -8.31 -3.76
N HIS A 33 5.91 -9.63 -3.87
CA HIS A 33 7.00 -10.53 -3.50
C HIS A 33 8.29 -10.25 -4.25
N ARG A 34 8.20 -9.82 -5.51
CA ARG A 34 9.39 -9.47 -6.29
C ARG A 34 10.12 -8.25 -5.74
N GLN A 35 9.39 -7.32 -5.13
CA GLN A 35 9.95 -6.08 -4.61
C GLN A 35 10.19 -6.14 -3.10
N LEU A 36 9.67 -7.16 -2.43
CA LEU A 36 9.70 -7.26 -0.97
C LEU A 36 11.11 -7.22 -0.37
N PRO A 37 12.14 -7.85 -0.95
CA PRO A 37 13.49 -7.74 -0.38
C PRO A 37 13.98 -6.31 -0.24
N TYR A 38 13.67 -5.45 -1.21
CA TYR A 38 14.08 -4.04 -1.18
C TYR A 38 13.27 -3.24 -0.15
N LEU A 39 11.97 -3.52 -0.05
CA LEU A 39 11.12 -2.87 0.94
C LEU A 39 11.53 -3.28 2.36
N LYS A 40 11.84 -4.54 2.58
CA LYS A 40 12.36 -5.01 3.86
C LYS A 40 13.69 -4.35 4.22
N GLY A 41 14.55 -4.17 3.23
CA GLY A 41 15.83 -3.47 3.42
C GLY A 41 15.64 -2.03 3.89
N ILE A 42 14.68 -1.31 3.31
CA ILE A 42 14.33 0.04 3.73
C ILE A 42 13.72 0.03 5.14
N ALA A 43 12.80 -0.88 5.38
CA ALA A 43 12.08 -0.97 6.66
C ALA A 43 12.98 -1.35 7.83
N LYS A 44 14.14 -1.94 7.56
CA LYS A 44 15.10 -2.31 8.59
C LYS A 44 15.65 -1.09 9.34
N ASN A 45 15.89 0.01 8.63
CA ASN A 45 16.51 1.20 9.18
C ASN A 45 15.58 2.41 9.27
N HIS A 46 14.41 2.32 8.67
CA HIS A 46 13.46 3.42 8.60
C HIS A 46 12.06 2.91 8.86
N LEU A 47 11.14 3.82 9.18
CA LEU A 47 9.74 3.50 9.25
C LEU A 47 9.14 3.66 7.85
N LEU A 48 8.69 2.56 7.26
CA LEU A 48 8.16 2.54 5.90
C LEU A 48 6.65 2.43 5.92
N VAL A 49 5.99 3.33 5.20
CA VAL A 49 4.54 3.34 5.01
C VAL A 49 4.26 3.29 3.51
N ILE A 50 3.50 2.27 3.09
CA ILE A 50 3.06 2.14 1.71
C ILE A 50 1.68 2.76 1.60
N VAL A 51 1.53 3.70 0.68
CA VAL A 51 0.25 4.39 0.44
C VAL A 51 -0.35 3.86 -0.86
N PHE A 52 -1.52 3.23 -0.74
CA PHE A 52 -2.27 2.68 -1.88
C PHE A 52 -3.45 3.56 -2.19
N PHE A 53 -3.76 3.68 -3.48
CA PHE A 53 -5.01 4.30 -3.90
C PHE A 53 -6.12 3.27 -3.88
N ASN A 54 -7.24 3.64 -3.26
CA ASN A 54 -8.45 2.84 -3.26
C ASN A 54 -9.26 3.19 -4.50
N ASN A 55 -9.60 2.18 -5.29
CA ASN A 55 -10.39 2.39 -6.49
C ASN A 55 -11.89 2.40 -6.11
N THR A 56 -12.49 3.60 -6.14
CA THR A 56 -13.89 3.76 -5.77
C THR A 56 -14.83 3.05 -6.75
N GLU A 57 -14.49 3.00 -8.03
CA GLU A 57 -15.30 2.29 -9.02
C GLU A 57 -15.36 0.80 -8.72
N LEU A 58 -14.23 0.18 -8.39
CA LEU A 58 -14.21 -1.23 -8.00
C LEU A 58 -14.99 -1.46 -6.71
N ASN A 59 -14.87 -0.55 -5.75
CA ASN A 59 -15.60 -0.65 -4.49
C ASN A 59 -17.11 -0.58 -4.72
N ASP A 60 -17.55 0.31 -5.60
CA ASP A 60 -18.97 0.43 -5.95
C ASP A 60 -19.48 -0.84 -6.64
N LEU A 61 -18.66 -1.46 -7.51
CA LEU A 61 -19.03 -2.73 -8.15
C LEU A 61 -19.25 -3.85 -7.13
N ILE A 62 -18.44 -3.92 -6.08
CA ILE A 62 -18.58 -4.93 -5.04
C ILE A 62 -19.91 -4.79 -4.30
N HIS A 63 -20.33 -3.56 -4.04
CA HIS A 63 -21.53 -3.26 -3.26
C HIS A 63 -22.80 -3.16 -4.11
N LYS A 64 -22.66 -3.09 -5.43
CA LYS A 64 -23.79 -2.99 -6.34
C LYS A 64 -24.42 -4.36 -6.57
N LYS A 65 -25.75 -4.40 -6.63
CA LYS A 65 -26.47 -5.63 -6.99
C LYS A 65 -26.31 -5.89 -8.49
N ALA A 66 -25.78 -7.05 -8.85
CA ALA A 66 -25.63 -7.43 -10.25
C ALA A 66 -26.97 -7.81 -10.86
N SER A 67 -27.27 -7.25 -12.04
CA SER A 67 -28.54 -7.49 -12.74
C SER A 67 -28.38 -8.24 -14.06
N ASN A 68 -27.16 -8.49 -14.52
CA ASN A 68 -26.89 -9.27 -15.74
C ASN A 68 -25.55 -10.00 -15.63
N VAL A 69 -25.26 -10.84 -16.63
CA VAL A 69 -24.02 -11.67 -16.62
C VAL A 69 -22.78 -10.82 -16.61
N GLN A 70 -22.75 -9.73 -17.37
CA GLN A 70 -21.58 -8.85 -17.41
C GLN A 70 -21.32 -8.20 -16.05
N GLU A 71 -22.35 -7.74 -15.37
CA GLU A 71 -22.22 -7.14 -14.05
C GLU A 71 -21.78 -8.17 -13.01
N ILE A 72 -22.22 -9.42 -13.11
CA ILE A 72 -21.77 -10.50 -12.24
C ILE A 72 -20.26 -10.72 -12.44
N TYR A 73 -19.81 -10.77 -13.69
CA TYR A 73 -18.40 -10.94 -14.01
C TYR A 73 -17.55 -9.79 -13.46
N ASP A 74 -18.00 -8.55 -13.68
CA ASP A 74 -17.29 -7.36 -13.20
C ASP A 74 -17.19 -7.36 -11.68
N LYS A 75 -18.26 -7.78 -11.01
CA LYS A 75 -18.28 -7.87 -9.54
C LYS A 75 -17.28 -8.91 -9.03
N VAL A 76 -17.20 -10.07 -9.67
CA VAL A 76 -16.25 -11.13 -9.30
C VAL A 76 -14.82 -10.63 -9.46
N ILE A 77 -14.52 -9.93 -10.55
CA ILE A 77 -13.19 -9.35 -10.79
C ILE A 77 -12.85 -8.32 -9.71
N ALA A 78 -13.80 -7.43 -9.38
CA ALA A 78 -13.60 -6.41 -8.35
C ALA A 78 -13.34 -7.03 -6.98
N GLU A 79 -14.08 -8.08 -6.62
CA GLU A 79 -13.88 -8.81 -5.37
C GLU A 79 -12.48 -9.47 -5.30
N LYS A 80 -12.02 -10.00 -6.44
CA LYS A 80 -10.69 -10.58 -6.54
C LYS A 80 -9.60 -9.54 -6.27
N PHE A 81 -9.71 -8.35 -6.88
CA PHE A 81 -8.74 -7.27 -6.63
C PHE A 81 -8.75 -6.83 -5.17
N ALA A 82 -9.93 -6.71 -4.56
CA ALA A 82 -10.04 -6.34 -3.15
C ALA A 82 -9.39 -7.41 -2.25
N PHE A 83 -9.60 -8.68 -2.57
CA PHE A 83 -9.00 -9.78 -1.83
C PHE A 83 -7.47 -9.75 -1.92
N GLU A 84 -6.93 -9.56 -3.13
CA GLU A 84 -5.47 -9.45 -3.34
C GLU A 84 -4.89 -8.28 -2.54
N LYS A 85 -5.58 -7.14 -2.51
CA LYS A 85 -5.13 -5.99 -1.74
C LYS A 85 -5.03 -6.31 -0.25
N ARG A 86 -5.99 -7.04 0.29
CA ARG A 86 -5.93 -7.48 1.69
C ARG A 86 -4.76 -8.40 1.96
N LEU A 87 -4.46 -9.32 1.02
CA LEU A 87 -3.30 -10.20 1.14
C LEU A 87 -2.00 -9.39 1.16
N ILE A 88 -1.90 -8.37 0.30
CA ILE A 88 -0.73 -7.51 0.23
C ILE A 88 -0.54 -6.75 1.54
N VAL A 89 -1.59 -6.15 2.08
CA VAL A 89 -1.54 -5.42 3.35
C VAL A 89 -1.08 -6.35 4.49
N ASN A 90 -1.64 -7.56 4.55
CA ASN A 90 -1.28 -8.53 5.58
C ASN A 90 0.18 -8.97 5.46
N GLU A 91 0.66 -9.18 4.23
CA GLU A 91 2.05 -9.55 4.00
C GLU A 91 3.01 -8.46 4.44
N LEU A 92 2.73 -7.21 4.10
CA LEU A 92 3.54 -6.07 4.52
C LEU A 92 3.59 -5.94 6.04
N ARG A 93 2.46 -6.17 6.71
CA ARG A 93 2.37 -6.10 8.17
C ARG A 93 3.29 -7.08 8.87
N LYS A 94 3.51 -8.26 8.27
CA LYS A 94 4.42 -9.26 8.84
C LYS A 94 5.85 -8.75 8.99
N TYR A 95 6.24 -7.80 8.17
CA TYR A 95 7.59 -7.23 8.15
C TYR A 95 7.66 -5.85 8.77
N GLY A 96 6.61 -5.45 9.51
CA GLY A 96 6.58 -4.15 10.18
C GLY A 96 6.38 -2.98 9.23
N ILE A 97 5.85 -3.22 8.04
CA ILE A 97 5.59 -2.18 7.05
C ILE A 97 4.11 -1.78 7.16
N TYR A 98 3.87 -0.49 7.38
CA TYR A 98 2.52 0.05 7.50
C TYR A 98 1.92 0.34 6.15
N SER A 99 0.59 0.32 6.07
CA SER A 99 -0.15 0.57 4.85
C SER A 99 -1.28 1.56 5.11
N VAL A 100 -1.52 2.42 4.13
CA VAL A 100 -2.63 3.37 4.15
C VAL A 100 -3.39 3.22 2.83
N LEU A 101 -4.70 3.01 2.92
CA LEU A 101 -5.60 3.05 1.76
C LEU A 101 -6.22 4.42 1.72
N THR A 102 -6.08 5.11 0.59
CA THR A 102 -6.60 6.46 0.43
C THR A 102 -7.27 6.62 -0.93
N GLN A 103 -8.23 7.53 -0.99
CA GLN A 103 -8.80 7.99 -2.25
C GLN A 103 -7.98 9.19 -2.73
N PRO A 104 -7.86 9.41 -4.05
CA PRO A 104 -7.06 10.53 -4.55
C PRO A 104 -7.42 11.88 -3.94
N GLU A 105 -8.70 12.15 -3.72
CA GLU A 105 -9.17 13.39 -3.13
C GLU A 105 -8.80 13.54 -1.65
N ASN A 106 -8.52 12.44 -0.95
CA ASN A 106 -8.18 12.44 0.48
C ASN A 106 -6.70 12.21 0.75
N LEU A 107 -5.88 12.12 -0.29
CA LEU A 107 -4.48 11.72 -0.16
C LEU A 107 -3.72 12.55 0.88
N THR A 108 -3.79 13.88 0.79
CA THR A 108 -3.06 14.77 1.69
C THR A 108 -3.52 14.61 3.13
N LEU A 109 -4.84 14.56 3.34
CA LEU A 109 -5.41 14.42 4.67
C LEU A 109 -5.03 13.08 5.32
N ASP A 110 -5.20 11.99 4.57
CA ASP A 110 -4.92 10.65 5.09
C ASP A 110 -3.42 10.48 5.39
N THR A 111 -2.56 11.04 4.56
CA THR A 111 -1.11 11.00 4.76
C THR A 111 -0.72 11.76 6.03
N ILE A 112 -1.25 12.96 6.24
CA ILE A 112 -0.98 13.76 7.43
C ILE A 112 -1.49 13.04 8.67
N ASN A 113 -2.70 12.50 8.63
CA ASN A 113 -3.28 11.78 9.76
C ASN A 113 -2.44 10.55 10.14
N LYS A 114 -1.94 9.81 9.14
CA LYS A 114 -1.08 8.65 9.41
C LYS A 114 0.24 9.07 10.04
N TYR A 115 0.83 10.15 9.55
CA TYR A 115 2.06 10.70 10.14
C TYR A 115 1.85 11.08 11.61
N LEU A 116 0.76 11.79 11.91
CA LEU A 116 0.44 12.20 13.26
C LEU A 116 0.17 11.01 14.19
N GLU A 117 -0.51 9.98 13.70
CA GLU A 117 -0.75 8.74 14.43
C GLU A 117 0.56 8.07 14.81
N ILE A 118 1.46 7.93 13.85
CA ILE A 118 2.76 7.29 14.05
C ILE A 118 3.58 8.07 15.07
N LYS A 119 3.61 9.39 14.93
CA LYS A 119 4.34 10.26 15.84
C LYS A 119 3.80 10.20 17.26
N ALA A 120 2.47 10.18 17.41
CA ALA A 120 1.81 10.08 18.72
C ALA A 120 2.11 8.75 19.42
N ARG A 121 2.33 7.68 18.68
CA ARG A 121 2.70 6.38 19.22
C ARG A 121 4.17 6.29 19.63
N GLY A 122 4.98 7.28 19.30
CA GLY A 122 6.39 7.28 19.61
C GLY A 122 7.20 6.25 18.80
N ILE A 123 6.67 5.80 17.66
CA ILE A 123 7.33 4.80 16.83
C ILE A 123 8.46 5.41 16.02
N LEU A 124 8.36 6.67 15.70
CA LEU A 124 9.36 7.38 14.90
C LEU A 124 10.43 8.09 15.79
#